data_a99cbe1c1627c0deda4bd7d09f7a1925
#
_entry.id   a99cbe1c1627c0deda4bd7d09f7a1925
#
_cell.length_a   1.000
_cell.length_b   1.000
_cell.length_c   1.000
_cell.angle_alpha   90.00
_cell.angle_beta   90.00
_cell.angle_gamma   90.00
#
_symmetry.space_group_name_H-M   'P 1'
#
loop_
_entity.id
_entity.type
_entity.pdbx_description
1 polymer ?
#
loop_
_entity_poly.entity_id
_entity_poly.type
_entity_poly.pdbx_seq_one_letter_code
_entity_poly.pdbx_strand_id
1 'polypeptide(L)'
;MAATLRGLEGKNVLITGAAKGQGFSHAKAFADAGADIAALDITEPIVDIYPLATAQMMTETVAAIEDRDRRVIPLPCDIRDESQVQAAVGKALDFFDGRIDVLVCNAGVAALDSIQDMRGHVLDAVLDTIVKGHMYVAKYVVPNMIARGSGKIVNISSGVTGSGHAMLSHYVAAKHAIEGLTSAWAYELAEFGINVNAVAPATIKPGAGQGSGMVLGLAGVVDMTPDDAYEMFSAAGNMPGPKWRTEMHHITDAVLFLASDNADQITGHVLRVDAGQGAK
;
A
#
# COMPACT_ATOMS: atom_id res chain seq x y z
N MET A 1 -11.72 15.47 -24.08
CA MET A 1 -10.73 15.80 -23.04
C MET A 1 -10.65 14.60 -22.12
N ALA A 2 -9.46 14.03 -21.91
CA ALA A 2 -9.29 12.98 -20.91
C ALA A 2 -9.69 13.56 -19.54
N ALA A 3 -10.44 12.80 -18.73
CA ALA A 3 -10.80 13.22 -17.40
C ALA A 3 -9.53 13.29 -16.55
N THR A 4 -9.07 14.49 -16.23
CA THR A 4 -7.91 14.70 -15.37
C THR A 4 -8.34 14.50 -13.92
N LEU A 5 -7.57 13.76 -13.14
CA LEU A 5 -7.77 13.68 -11.69
C LEU A 5 -7.50 15.05 -11.07
N ARG A 6 -8.50 15.59 -10.34
CA ARG A 6 -8.43 16.91 -9.74
C ARG A 6 -7.87 16.85 -8.32
N GLY A 7 -7.20 17.91 -7.89
CA GLY A 7 -6.82 18.11 -6.49
C GLY A 7 -5.61 17.29 -6.03
N LEU A 8 -4.78 16.76 -6.92
CA LEU A 8 -3.54 16.08 -6.57
C LEU A 8 -2.31 17.00 -6.64
N GLU A 9 -2.32 18.00 -7.51
CA GLU A 9 -1.23 18.97 -7.63
C GLU A 9 -1.03 19.76 -6.33
N GLY A 10 0.21 19.85 -5.86
CA GLY A 10 0.60 20.54 -4.63
C GLY A 10 0.15 19.83 -3.35
N LYS A 11 -0.28 18.56 -3.40
CA LYS A 11 -0.56 17.74 -2.22
C LYS A 11 0.71 17.17 -1.62
N ASN A 12 0.69 16.97 -0.31
CA ASN A 12 1.72 16.29 0.46
C ASN A 12 1.26 14.89 0.79
N VAL A 13 1.94 13.88 0.25
CA VAL A 13 1.53 12.47 0.31
C VAL A 13 2.53 11.67 1.12
N LEU A 14 2.07 11.00 2.18
CA LEU A 14 2.86 10.01 2.92
C LEU A 14 2.48 8.61 2.45
N ILE A 15 3.47 7.83 2.04
CA ILE A 15 3.28 6.47 1.52
C ILE A 15 4.13 5.49 2.33
N THR A 16 3.50 4.45 2.91
CA THR A 16 4.22 3.36 3.56
C THR A 16 4.57 2.26 2.56
N GLY A 17 5.77 1.67 2.67
CA GLY A 17 6.28 0.70 1.71
C GLY A 17 6.59 1.34 0.34
N ALA A 18 7.16 2.56 0.35
CA ALA A 18 7.30 3.40 -0.83
C ALA A 18 8.50 3.07 -1.72
N ALA A 19 9.46 2.27 -1.24
CA ALA A 19 10.71 2.03 -1.96
C ALA A 19 10.64 0.86 -2.94
N LYS A 20 9.55 0.09 -2.97
CA LYS A 20 9.42 -1.12 -3.79
C LYS A 20 7.97 -1.36 -4.24
N GLY A 21 7.81 -2.05 -5.36
CA GLY A 21 6.51 -2.59 -5.80
C GLY A 21 5.43 -1.54 -5.99
N GLN A 22 4.27 -1.78 -5.39
CA GLN A 22 3.11 -0.89 -5.50
C GLN A 22 3.42 0.50 -4.94
N GLY A 23 4.07 0.58 -3.77
CA GLY A 23 4.37 1.86 -3.14
C GLY A 23 5.28 2.75 -3.99
N PHE A 24 6.30 2.17 -4.66
CA PHE A 24 7.13 2.88 -5.63
C PHE A 24 6.30 3.38 -6.83
N SER A 25 5.40 2.54 -7.36
CA SER A 25 4.51 2.93 -8.45
C SER A 25 3.58 4.08 -8.03
N HIS A 26 3.03 4.02 -6.82
CA HIS A 26 2.18 5.08 -6.27
C HIS A 26 2.97 6.37 -6.10
N ALA A 27 4.17 6.31 -5.50
CA ALA A 27 5.01 7.49 -5.29
C ALA A 27 5.34 8.22 -6.60
N LYS A 28 5.71 7.49 -7.64
CA LYS A 28 5.95 8.05 -8.98
C LYS A 28 4.71 8.69 -9.57
N ALA A 29 3.58 8.02 -9.51
CA ALA A 29 2.35 8.53 -10.12
C ALA A 29 1.78 9.74 -9.36
N PHE A 30 1.90 9.81 -8.04
CA PHE A 30 1.61 11.02 -7.29
C PHE A 30 2.54 12.18 -7.66
N ALA A 31 3.84 11.91 -7.85
CA ALA A 31 4.80 12.91 -8.31
C ALA A 31 4.48 13.38 -9.75
N ASP A 32 4.11 12.47 -10.67
CA ASP A 32 3.62 12.80 -12.01
C ASP A 32 2.34 13.67 -11.97
N ALA A 33 1.52 13.52 -10.92
CA ALA A 33 0.33 14.34 -10.67
C ALA A 33 0.62 15.66 -9.93
N GLY A 34 1.90 15.99 -9.66
CA GLY A 34 2.32 17.23 -9.04
C GLY A 34 2.37 17.23 -7.51
N ALA A 35 2.31 16.07 -6.86
CA ALA A 35 2.39 15.95 -5.39
C ALA A 35 3.84 15.82 -4.89
N ASP A 36 4.09 16.26 -3.66
CA ASP A 36 5.34 16.04 -2.92
C ASP A 36 5.22 14.79 -2.05
N ILE A 37 6.31 14.05 -1.84
CA ILE A 37 6.27 12.68 -1.29
C ILE A 37 7.09 12.53 -0.01
N ALA A 38 6.51 11.95 1.04
CA ALA A 38 7.21 11.33 2.14
C ALA A 38 7.24 9.82 1.92
N ALA A 39 8.39 9.30 1.52
CA ALA A 39 8.61 7.91 1.18
C ALA A 39 9.06 7.12 2.41
N LEU A 40 8.16 6.41 3.06
CA LEU A 40 8.42 5.63 4.26
C LEU A 40 8.54 4.15 3.91
N ASP A 41 9.65 3.51 4.27
CA ASP A 41 9.86 2.07 4.05
C ASP A 41 10.87 1.51 5.06
N ILE A 42 10.79 0.21 5.31
CA ILE A 42 11.83 -0.53 6.00
C ILE A 42 12.98 -0.81 5.01
N THR A 43 14.22 -0.63 5.48
CA THR A 43 15.42 -0.95 4.69
C THR A 43 16.16 -2.16 5.21
N GLU A 44 15.64 -2.80 6.25
CA GLU A 44 16.18 -3.97 6.89
C GLU A 44 15.32 -5.21 6.64
N PRO A 45 15.91 -6.40 6.58
CA PRO A 45 15.14 -7.63 6.36
C PRO A 45 14.29 -8.00 7.58
N ILE A 46 13.17 -8.66 7.32
CA ILE A 46 12.37 -9.35 8.34
C ILE A 46 12.67 -10.85 8.19
N VAL A 47 12.95 -11.51 9.31
CA VAL A 47 13.27 -12.94 9.33
C VAL A 47 12.15 -13.77 8.70
N ASP A 48 12.53 -14.70 7.83
CA ASP A 48 11.61 -15.60 7.12
C ASP A 48 10.54 -14.93 6.24
N ILE A 49 10.73 -13.65 5.95
CA ILE A 49 10.00 -12.94 4.91
C ILE A 49 10.92 -12.79 3.69
N TYR A 50 10.32 -12.76 2.52
CA TYR A 50 11.05 -12.54 1.26
C TYR A 50 11.83 -11.21 1.28
N PRO A 51 12.85 -11.02 0.41
CA PRO A 51 13.65 -9.79 0.39
C PRO A 51 12.80 -8.54 0.24
N LEU A 52 12.87 -7.65 1.21
CA LEU A 52 12.17 -6.39 1.28
C LEU A 52 12.92 -5.27 0.53
N ALA A 53 12.52 -4.03 0.74
CA ALA A 53 13.22 -2.88 0.19
C ALA A 53 14.64 -2.76 0.78
N THR A 54 15.53 -2.15 0.02
CA THR A 54 16.91 -1.85 0.43
C THR A 54 17.14 -0.34 0.44
N ALA A 55 18.20 0.11 1.11
CA ALA A 55 18.61 1.52 1.08
C ALA A 55 18.87 2.01 -0.36
N GLN A 56 19.39 1.15 -1.25
CA GLN A 56 19.59 1.46 -2.65
C GLN A 56 18.24 1.72 -3.36
N MET A 57 17.22 0.87 -3.15
CA MET A 57 15.89 1.06 -3.72
C MET A 57 15.23 2.35 -3.21
N MET A 58 15.45 2.74 -1.95
CA MET A 58 15.00 4.02 -1.43
C MET A 58 15.69 5.19 -2.14
N THR A 59 17.00 5.11 -2.39
CA THR A 59 17.73 6.12 -3.16
C THR A 59 17.18 6.25 -4.58
N GLU A 60 16.90 5.14 -5.24
CA GLU A 60 16.29 5.13 -6.58
C GLU A 60 14.87 5.71 -6.58
N THR A 61 14.11 5.50 -5.50
CA THR A 61 12.78 6.13 -5.33
C THR A 61 12.92 7.64 -5.22
N VAL A 62 13.86 8.13 -4.43
CA VAL A 62 14.15 9.58 -4.30
C VAL A 62 14.48 10.16 -5.66
N ALA A 63 15.47 9.60 -6.36
CA ALA A 63 15.88 10.07 -7.69
C ALA A 63 14.69 10.11 -8.68
N ALA A 64 13.87 9.06 -8.68
CA ALA A 64 12.70 8.98 -9.56
C ALA A 64 11.65 10.07 -9.29
N ILE A 65 11.53 10.57 -8.06
CA ILE A 65 10.61 11.65 -7.70
C ILE A 65 11.24 13.00 -8.02
N GLU A 66 12.53 13.20 -7.72
CA GLU A 66 13.28 14.43 -8.05
C GLU A 66 13.34 14.67 -9.57
N ASP A 67 13.46 13.62 -10.40
CA ASP A 67 13.39 13.70 -11.87
C ASP A 67 12.02 14.25 -12.38
N ARG A 68 11.03 14.39 -11.51
CA ARG A 68 9.71 14.97 -11.77
C ARG A 68 9.53 16.37 -11.20
N ASP A 69 10.64 16.99 -10.79
CA ASP A 69 10.66 18.30 -10.14
C ASP A 69 9.75 18.35 -8.89
N ARG A 70 9.67 17.22 -8.13
CA ARG A 70 8.90 17.16 -6.88
C ARG A 70 9.80 16.97 -5.66
N ARG A 71 9.35 17.53 -4.53
CA ARG A 71 10.07 17.35 -3.27
C ARG A 71 9.82 15.95 -2.74
N VAL A 72 10.86 15.34 -2.17
CA VAL A 72 10.77 14.03 -1.53
C VAL A 72 11.62 13.95 -0.29
N ILE A 73 11.10 13.29 0.75
CA ILE A 73 11.87 12.93 1.95
C ILE A 73 11.87 11.41 2.12
N PRO A 74 13.03 10.75 2.09
CA PRO A 74 13.14 9.34 2.45
C PRO A 74 13.07 9.18 3.97
N LEU A 75 12.24 8.25 4.43
CA LEU A 75 12.00 7.96 5.84
C LEU A 75 12.21 6.46 6.11
N PRO A 76 13.47 6.00 6.33
CA PRO A 76 13.72 4.64 6.79
C PRO A 76 12.99 4.41 8.12
N CYS A 77 12.06 3.44 8.13
CA CYS A 77 11.20 3.20 9.29
C CYS A 77 10.57 1.81 9.23
N ASP A 78 10.72 1.04 10.29
CA ASP A 78 9.92 -0.15 10.52
C ASP A 78 8.60 0.27 11.18
N ILE A 79 7.48 0.14 10.44
CA ILE A 79 6.17 0.57 10.96
C ILE A 79 5.65 -0.31 12.11
N ARG A 80 6.28 -1.44 12.40
CA ARG A 80 5.97 -2.28 13.57
C ARG A 80 6.44 -1.65 14.88
N ASP A 81 7.40 -0.72 14.78
CA ASP A 81 7.94 0.05 15.91
C ASP A 81 7.26 1.42 15.99
N GLU A 82 6.41 1.60 17.01
CA GLU A 82 5.65 2.83 17.20
C GLU A 82 6.54 4.07 17.35
N SER A 83 7.71 3.93 18.00
CA SER A 83 8.62 5.06 18.23
C SER A 83 9.26 5.53 16.93
N GLN A 84 9.63 4.61 16.04
CA GLN A 84 10.12 4.95 14.71
C GLN A 84 9.03 5.63 13.88
N VAL A 85 7.79 5.14 13.93
CA VAL A 85 6.65 5.75 13.24
C VAL A 85 6.43 7.17 13.73
N GLN A 86 6.39 7.40 15.04
CA GLN A 86 6.24 8.75 15.61
C GLN A 86 7.33 9.69 15.08
N ALA A 87 8.58 9.27 15.11
CA ALA A 87 9.71 10.07 14.62
C ALA A 87 9.63 10.32 13.10
N ALA A 88 9.25 9.32 12.31
CA ALA A 88 9.13 9.44 10.85
C ALA A 88 8.00 10.37 10.44
N VAL A 89 6.81 10.26 11.06
CA VAL A 89 5.69 11.17 10.79
C VAL A 89 6.01 12.59 11.24
N GLY A 90 6.70 12.78 12.37
CA GLY A 90 7.19 14.10 12.79
C GLY A 90 8.08 14.75 11.73
N LYS A 91 9.07 14.00 11.20
CA LYS A 91 9.94 14.49 10.10
C LYS A 91 9.16 14.80 8.82
N ALA A 92 8.15 13.99 8.48
CA ALA A 92 7.29 14.26 7.33
C ALA A 92 6.52 15.57 7.51
N LEU A 93 5.94 15.79 8.69
CA LEU A 93 5.24 17.05 9.01
C LEU A 93 6.17 18.26 8.93
N ASP A 94 7.37 18.18 9.49
CA ASP A 94 8.37 19.24 9.41
C ASP A 94 8.75 19.55 7.95
N PHE A 95 8.95 18.53 7.13
CA PHE A 95 9.29 18.65 5.71
C PHE A 95 8.16 19.27 4.87
N PHE A 96 6.93 19.01 5.25
CA PHE A 96 5.71 19.47 4.57
C PHE A 96 5.08 20.71 5.22
N ASP A 97 5.83 21.46 6.01
CA ASP A 97 5.35 22.67 6.68
C ASP A 97 4.07 22.45 7.51
N GLY A 98 4.02 21.30 8.19
CA GLY A 98 2.90 20.92 9.04
C GLY A 98 1.67 20.37 8.31
N ARG A 99 1.80 19.83 7.09
CA ARG A 99 0.65 19.40 6.29
C ARG A 99 0.85 18.06 5.59
N ILE A 100 0.06 17.03 5.95
CA ILE A 100 -0.08 15.78 5.20
C ILE A 100 -1.52 15.70 4.67
N ASP A 101 -1.70 15.70 3.35
CA ASP A 101 -3.02 15.68 2.71
C ASP A 101 -3.52 14.27 2.44
N VAL A 102 -2.61 13.38 2.05
CA VAL A 102 -2.92 12.01 1.69
C VAL A 102 -2.02 11.06 2.45
N LEU A 103 -2.62 10.04 3.05
CA LEU A 103 -1.94 8.88 3.61
C LEU A 103 -2.26 7.64 2.78
N VAL A 104 -1.22 6.98 2.23
CA VAL A 104 -1.35 5.69 1.56
C VAL A 104 -0.76 4.59 2.45
N CYS A 105 -1.62 3.80 3.08
CA CYS A 105 -1.27 2.64 3.90
C CYS A 105 -1.03 1.43 2.99
N ASN A 106 0.18 1.35 2.40
CA ASN A 106 0.52 0.33 1.41
C ASN A 106 1.45 -0.76 1.94
N ALA A 107 2.31 -0.50 2.92
CA ALA A 107 3.26 -1.49 3.43
C ALA A 107 2.58 -2.82 3.78
N GLY A 108 3.19 -3.91 3.39
CA GLY A 108 2.65 -5.23 3.68
C GLY A 108 3.59 -6.35 3.30
N VAL A 109 3.56 -7.40 4.07
CA VAL A 109 4.36 -8.61 3.88
C VAL A 109 3.46 -9.84 3.93
N ALA A 110 3.93 -10.95 3.35
CA ALA A 110 3.29 -12.25 3.43
C ALA A 110 4.34 -13.37 3.45
N ALA A 111 3.93 -14.54 3.87
CA ALA A 111 4.68 -15.78 3.73
C ALA A 111 3.69 -16.92 3.42
N LEU A 112 4.20 -18.08 3.04
CA LEU A 112 3.40 -19.27 2.82
C LEU A 112 3.58 -20.22 4.01
N ASP A 113 2.58 -20.28 4.89
CA ASP A 113 2.54 -21.18 6.04
C ASP A 113 1.20 -21.93 6.07
N SER A 114 1.27 -23.25 6.18
CA SER A 114 0.06 -24.05 6.44
C SER A 114 -0.45 -23.77 7.86
N ILE A 115 -1.74 -23.99 8.11
CA ILE A 115 -2.30 -23.69 9.44
C ILE A 115 -1.65 -24.52 10.55
N GLN A 116 -1.27 -25.78 10.26
CA GLN A 116 -0.63 -26.67 11.24
C GLN A 116 0.84 -26.35 11.49
N ASP A 117 1.54 -25.73 10.53
CA ASP A 117 2.97 -25.44 10.60
C ASP A 117 3.26 -23.93 10.66
N MET A 118 2.25 -23.13 11.02
CA MET A 118 2.37 -21.68 11.07
C MET A 118 3.45 -21.23 12.05
N ARG A 119 4.44 -20.52 11.54
CA ARG A 119 5.52 -19.96 12.35
C ARG A 119 5.05 -18.70 13.09
N GLY A 120 5.10 -18.73 14.43
CA GLY A 120 4.59 -17.63 15.27
C GLY A 120 5.19 -16.28 14.93
N HIS A 121 6.52 -16.19 14.73
CA HIS A 121 7.19 -14.94 14.37
C HIS A 121 6.80 -14.41 12.97
N VAL A 122 6.40 -15.29 12.04
CA VAL A 122 5.88 -14.89 10.72
C VAL A 122 4.45 -14.35 10.86
N LEU A 123 3.62 -15.02 11.66
CA LEU A 123 2.28 -14.53 12.02
C LEU A 123 2.38 -13.12 12.61
N ASP A 124 3.25 -12.92 13.61
CA ASP A 124 3.48 -11.62 14.23
C ASP A 124 3.97 -10.59 13.22
N ALA A 125 4.96 -10.92 12.38
CA ALA A 125 5.48 -10.02 11.36
C ALA A 125 4.40 -9.55 10.38
N VAL A 126 3.48 -10.44 9.96
CA VAL A 126 2.39 -10.11 9.03
C VAL A 126 1.35 -9.22 9.71
N LEU A 127 0.90 -9.59 10.92
CA LEU A 127 -0.13 -8.82 11.66
C LEU A 127 0.43 -7.48 12.14
N ASP A 128 1.65 -7.46 12.68
CA ASP A 128 2.29 -6.24 13.15
C ASP A 128 2.55 -5.25 12.00
N THR A 129 2.95 -5.73 10.83
CA THR A 129 3.15 -4.85 9.68
C THR A 129 1.81 -4.34 9.14
N ILE A 130 0.89 -5.24 8.80
CA ILE A 130 -0.31 -4.87 8.03
C ILE A 130 -1.35 -4.20 8.92
N VAL A 131 -1.57 -4.70 10.13
CA VAL A 131 -2.64 -4.19 11.00
C VAL A 131 -2.08 -3.12 11.94
N LYS A 132 -1.21 -3.53 12.85
CA LYS A 132 -0.71 -2.66 13.92
C LYS A 132 0.11 -1.49 13.39
N GLY A 133 1.00 -1.75 12.41
CA GLY A 133 1.83 -0.71 11.81
C GLY A 133 1.02 0.39 11.13
N HIS A 134 -0.02 0.03 10.35
CA HIS A 134 -0.89 1.04 9.74
C HIS A 134 -1.72 1.81 10.79
N MET A 135 -2.13 1.17 11.88
CA MET A 135 -2.78 1.87 13.00
C MET A 135 -1.82 2.88 13.64
N TYR A 136 -0.54 2.55 13.82
CA TYR A 136 0.44 3.50 14.34
C TYR A 136 0.65 4.68 13.39
N VAL A 137 0.79 4.44 12.08
CA VAL A 137 0.96 5.55 11.11
C VAL A 137 -0.28 6.45 11.12
N ALA A 138 -1.49 5.88 11.08
CA ALA A 138 -2.72 6.65 11.13
C ALA A 138 -2.83 7.45 12.45
N LYS A 139 -2.48 6.86 13.59
CA LYS A 139 -2.48 7.52 14.92
C LYS A 139 -1.71 8.84 14.92
N TYR A 140 -0.58 8.92 14.21
CA TYR A 140 0.25 10.12 14.18
C TYR A 140 -0.07 11.07 13.02
N VAL A 141 -0.69 10.61 11.94
CA VAL A 141 -1.10 11.44 10.80
C VAL A 141 -2.47 12.09 11.02
N VAL A 142 -3.44 11.33 11.51
CA VAL A 142 -4.85 11.74 11.64
C VAL A 142 -5.05 13.03 12.44
N PRO A 143 -4.36 13.28 13.57
CA PRO A 143 -4.53 14.55 14.30
C PRO A 143 -4.26 15.78 13.45
N ASN A 144 -3.30 15.73 12.53
CA ASN A 144 -3.01 16.81 11.59
C ASN A 144 -4.15 17.01 10.57
N MET A 145 -4.74 15.92 10.05
CA MET A 145 -5.89 15.99 9.15
C MET A 145 -7.13 16.56 9.86
N ILE A 146 -7.41 16.10 11.10
CA ILE A 146 -8.53 16.62 11.93
C ILE A 146 -8.39 18.12 12.17
N ALA A 147 -7.22 18.58 12.57
CA ALA A 147 -6.97 20.00 12.84
C ALA A 147 -7.22 20.90 11.60
N ARG A 148 -7.09 20.34 10.40
CA ARG A 148 -7.32 21.04 9.13
C ARG A 148 -8.72 20.83 8.55
N GLY A 149 -9.50 19.89 9.09
CA GLY A 149 -10.83 19.54 8.57
C GLY A 149 -10.77 18.90 7.17
N SER A 150 -9.68 18.22 6.81
CA SER A 150 -9.48 17.65 5.47
C SER A 150 -8.39 16.61 5.45
N GLY A 151 -8.61 15.52 4.72
CA GLY A 151 -7.63 14.46 4.48
C GLY A 151 -8.17 13.32 3.64
N LYS A 152 -7.26 12.54 3.05
CA LYS A 152 -7.58 11.30 2.33
C LYS A 152 -6.71 10.17 2.86
N ILE A 153 -7.32 9.06 3.23
CA ILE A 153 -6.60 7.84 3.63
C ILE A 153 -6.97 6.75 2.63
N VAL A 154 -5.97 6.16 2.00
CA VAL A 154 -6.15 5.03 1.07
C VAL A 154 -5.39 3.82 1.61
N ASN A 155 -6.13 2.83 2.06
CA ASN A 155 -5.60 1.57 2.56
C ASN A 155 -5.44 0.57 1.41
N ILE A 156 -4.37 -0.22 1.39
CA ILE A 156 -4.21 -1.31 0.43
C ILE A 156 -4.64 -2.63 1.09
N SER A 157 -5.83 -3.10 0.70
CA SER A 157 -6.35 -4.43 1.04
C SER A 157 -5.79 -5.49 0.06
N SER A 158 -6.60 -6.45 -0.32
CA SER A 158 -6.24 -7.50 -1.30
C SER A 158 -7.49 -8.20 -1.82
N GLY A 159 -7.45 -8.71 -3.04
CA GLY A 159 -8.48 -9.60 -3.57
C GLY A 159 -8.70 -10.88 -2.77
N VAL A 160 -7.76 -11.27 -1.92
CA VAL A 160 -7.90 -12.42 -1.01
C VAL A 160 -9.06 -12.27 0.00
N THR A 161 -9.55 -11.03 0.22
CA THR A 161 -10.73 -10.78 1.06
C THR A 161 -12.04 -11.18 0.39
N GLY A 162 -12.04 -11.41 -0.92
CA GLY A 162 -13.19 -11.96 -1.64
C GLY A 162 -13.19 -13.50 -1.72
N SER A 163 -12.07 -14.14 -1.35
CA SER A 163 -11.91 -15.60 -1.43
C SER A 163 -10.91 -16.07 -0.38
N GLY A 164 -10.95 -17.33 -0.01
CA GLY A 164 -9.91 -17.93 0.83
C GLY A 164 -8.69 -18.33 0.00
N HIS A 165 -7.52 -18.30 0.61
CA HIS A 165 -6.29 -18.82 0.01
C HIS A 165 -5.58 -19.78 0.96
N ALA A 166 -5.26 -20.97 0.48
CA ALA A 166 -4.45 -21.93 1.24
C ALA A 166 -3.08 -21.30 1.57
N MET A 167 -2.53 -21.65 2.71
CA MET A 167 -1.22 -21.22 3.22
C MET A 167 -1.07 -19.70 3.48
N LEU A 168 -2.14 -18.93 3.38
CA LEU A 168 -2.15 -17.45 3.56
C LEU A 168 -3.10 -16.99 4.66
N SER A 169 -3.51 -17.84 5.60
CA SER A 169 -4.53 -17.49 6.60
C SER A 169 -4.20 -16.24 7.43
N HIS A 170 -2.94 -16.06 7.83
CA HIS A 170 -2.46 -14.86 8.52
C HIS A 170 -2.59 -13.60 7.66
N TYR A 171 -2.24 -13.68 6.38
CA TYR A 171 -2.36 -12.56 5.42
C TYR A 171 -3.83 -12.25 5.10
N VAL A 172 -4.65 -13.26 4.88
CA VAL A 172 -6.10 -13.12 4.66
C VAL A 172 -6.75 -12.43 5.87
N ALA A 173 -6.42 -12.87 7.09
CA ALA A 173 -6.91 -12.24 8.32
C ALA A 173 -6.47 -10.77 8.43
N ALA A 174 -5.19 -10.47 8.15
CA ALA A 174 -4.66 -9.11 8.17
C ALA A 174 -5.36 -8.20 7.16
N LYS A 175 -5.63 -8.69 5.94
CA LYS A 175 -6.29 -7.89 4.90
C LYS A 175 -7.79 -7.69 5.16
N HIS A 176 -8.48 -8.63 5.81
CA HIS A 176 -9.84 -8.38 6.32
C HIS A 176 -9.83 -7.34 7.44
N ALA A 177 -8.83 -7.35 8.33
CA ALA A 177 -8.68 -6.31 9.34
C ALA A 177 -8.55 -4.91 8.71
N ILE A 178 -7.80 -4.76 7.60
CA ILE A 178 -7.69 -3.50 6.85
C ILE A 178 -9.06 -3.02 6.33
N GLU A 179 -9.90 -3.90 5.82
CA GLU A 179 -11.25 -3.52 5.38
C GLU A 179 -12.12 -3.09 6.57
N GLY A 180 -12.00 -3.78 7.72
CA GLY A 180 -12.64 -3.38 8.98
C GLY A 180 -12.17 -2.01 9.47
N LEU A 181 -10.85 -1.75 9.46
CA LEU A 181 -10.28 -0.45 9.81
C LEU A 181 -10.74 0.65 8.85
N THR A 182 -10.83 0.36 7.55
CA THR A 182 -11.34 1.30 6.55
C THR A 182 -12.75 1.76 6.88
N SER A 183 -13.63 0.83 7.22
CA SER A 183 -15.01 1.15 7.61
C SER A 183 -15.08 1.93 8.93
N ALA A 184 -14.33 1.49 9.94
CA ALA A 184 -14.31 2.13 11.26
C ALA A 184 -13.79 3.57 11.19
N TRP A 185 -12.64 3.77 10.53
CA TRP A 185 -12.04 5.09 10.39
C TRP A 185 -12.87 6.01 9.49
N ALA A 186 -13.52 5.48 8.44
CA ALA A 186 -14.42 6.27 7.61
C ALA A 186 -15.58 6.84 8.44
N TYR A 187 -16.17 6.04 9.32
CA TYR A 187 -17.25 6.48 10.20
C TYR A 187 -16.76 7.50 11.24
N GLU A 188 -15.63 7.21 11.89
CA GLU A 188 -15.05 8.05 12.94
C GLU A 188 -14.59 9.42 12.42
N LEU A 189 -14.00 9.45 11.20
CA LEU A 189 -13.33 10.65 10.67
C LEU A 189 -14.20 11.47 9.70
N ALA A 190 -15.40 11.01 9.39
CA ALA A 190 -16.32 11.70 8.46
C ALA A 190 -16.68 13.11 8.94
N GLU A 191 -16.91 13.30 10.23
CA GLU A 191 -17.24 14.62 10.80
C GLU A 191 -16.12 15.65 10.62
N PHE A 192 -14.88 15.22 10.41
CA PHE A 192 -13.72 16.05 10.18
C PHE A 192 -13.40 16.24 8.68
N GLY A 193 -14.29 15.84 7.77
CA GLY A 193 -14.07 15.99 6.33
C GLY A 193 -12.95 15.10 5.78
N ILE A 194 -12.68 13.95 6.41
CA ILE A 194 -11.63 13.00 6.01
C ILE A 194 -12.27 11.79 5.34
N ASN A 195 -11.85 11.47 4.11
CA ASN A 195 -12.27 10.24 3.43
C ASN A 195 -11.30 9.10 3.74
N VAL A 196 -11.84 7.93 4.02
CA VAL A 196 -11.06 6.71 4.22
C VAL A 196 -11.60 5.61 3.32
N ASN A 197 -10.77 5.12 2.40
CA ASN A 197 -11.15 4.08 1.47
C ASN A 197 -10.06 3.01 1.35
N ALA A 198 -10.36 1.89 0.75
CA ALA A 198 -9.39 0.85 0.43
C ALA A 198 -9.39 0.50 -1.05
N VAL A 199 -8.23 0.07 -1.56
CA VAL A 199 -8.10 -0.62 -2.84
C VAL A 199 -7.76 -2.08 -2.54
N ALA A 200 -8.45 -3.02 -3.20
CA ALA A 200 -8.22 -4.47 -3.07
C ALA A 200 -7.67 -5.04 -4.39
N PRO A 201 -6.32 -5.15 -4.52
CA PRO A 201 -5.68 -5.65 -5.73
C PRO A 201 -5.84 -7.16 -5.95
N ALA A 202 -5.92 -7.59 -7.21
CA ALA A 202 -5.64 -8.96 -7.61
C ALA A 202 -4.15 -9.33 -7.51
N THR A 203 -3.81 -10.52 -7.96
CA THR A 203 -2.42 -10.90 -8.24
C THR A 203 -1.87 -9.99 -9.33
N ILE A 204 -0.84 -9.22 -9.00
CA ILE A 204 -0.23 -8.22 -9.89
C ILE A 204 0.95 -8.85 -10.59
N LYS A 205 1.04 -8.66 -11.91
CA LYS A 205 2.18 -9.11 -12.70
C LYS A 205 3.46 -8.44 -12.19
N PRO A 206 4.52 -9.24 -11.89
CA PRO A 206 5.80 -8.68 -11.50
C PRO A 206 6.35 -7.78 -12.61
N GLY A 207 6.74 -6.56 -12.25
CA GLY A 207 7.49 -5.66 -13.13
C GLY A 207 8.99 -5.91 -13.08
N ALA A 208 9.73 -5.36 -14.01
CA ALA A 208 11.19 -5.37 -13.97
C ALA A 208 11.72 -4.45 -12.85
N GLY A 209 12.84 -4.77 -12.24
CA GLY A 209 13.50 -3.95 -11.23
C GLY A 209 12.69 -3.84 -9.93
N GLN A 210 12.45 -2.62 -9.46
CA GLN A 210 11.70 -2.34 -8.22
C GLN A 210 10.23 -2.77 -8.25
N GLY A 211 9.68 -3.09 -9.44
CA GLY A 211 8.30 -3.55 -9.60
C GLY A 211 8.02 -4.96 -9.08
N SER A 212 8.99 -5.64 -8.50
CA SER A 212 8.81 -6.98 -7.97
C SER A 212 8.24 -6.95 -6.56
N GLY A 213 6.97 -7.22 -6.45
CA GLY A 213 6.28 -7.33 -5.17
C GLY A 213 6.33 -8.73 -4.56
N MET A 214 5.29 -9.02 -3.82
CA MET A 214 5.07 -10.28 -3.09
C MET A 214 5.20 -11.54 -3.97
N VAL A 215 4.72 -11.50 -5.23
CA VAL A 215 4.74 -12.66 -6.13
C VAL A 215 6.17 -13.14 -6.38
N LEU A 216 7.12 -12.23 -6.60
CA LEU A 216 8.54 -12.62 -6.75
C LEU A 216 9.12 -13.21 -5.47
N GLY A 217 8.78 -12.62 -4.33
CA GLY A 217 9.24 -13.15 -3.04
C GLY A 217 8.70 -14.53 -2.76
N LEU A 218 7.43 -14.76 -3.02
CA LEU A 218 6.80 -16.08 -2.83
C LEU A 218 7.28 -17.10 -3.88
N ALA A 219 7.57 -16.69 -5.10
CA ALA A 219 8.14 -17.56 -6.14
C ALA A 219 9.45 -18.22 -5.67
N GLY A 220 10.34 -17.45 -5.03
CA GLY A 220 11.59 -17.99 -4.47
C GLY A 220 11.36 -19.01 -3.34
N VAL A 221 10.27 -18.87 -2.58
CA VAL A 221 9.91 -19.81 -1.50
C VAL A 221 9.42 -21.16 -2.06
N VAL A 222 8.74 -21.14 -3.21
CA VAL A 222 8.18 -22.36 -3.85
C VAL A 222 9.04 -22.89 -4.99
N ASP A 223 10.26 -22.39 -5.15
CA ASP A 223 11.21 -22.76 -6.21
C ASP A 223 10.61 -22.69 -7.63
N MET A 224 9.88 -21.59 -7.89
CA MET A 224 9.25 -21.30 -9.17
C MET A 224 9.88 -20.08 -9.83
N THR A 225 9.78 -19.99 -11.16
CA THR A 225 10.08 -18.72 -11.82
C THR A 225 9.02 -17.67 -11.47
N PRO A 226 9.35 -16.38 -11.51
CA PRO A 226 8.37 -15.31 -11.27
C PRO A 226 7.14 -15.37 -12.18
N ASP A 227 7.33 -15.72 -13.44
CA ASP A 227 6.25 -15.84 -14.42
C ASP A 227 5.36 -17.05 -14.12
N ASP A 228 5.93 -18.21 -13.77
CA ASP A 228 5.16 -19.39 -13.40
C ASP A 228 4.37 -19.16 -12.11
N ALA A 229 4.98 -18.52 -11.11
CA ALA A 229 4.30 -18.14 -9.87
C ALA A 229 3.15 -17.16 -10.14
N TYR A 230 3.36 -16.18 -11.01
CA TYR A 230 2.30 -15.25 -11.41
C TYR A 230 1.15 -15.97 -12.11
N GLU A 231 1.45 -16.83 -13.09
CA GLU A 231 0.42 -17.59 -13.81
C GLU A 231 -0.36 -18.51 -12.83
N MET A 232 0.31 -19.17 -11.89
CA MET A 232 -0.33 -20.02 -10.88
C MET A 232 -1.27 -19.20 -9.98
N PHE A 233 -0.79 -18.10 -9.39
CA PHE A 233 -1.60 -17.31 -8.47
C PHE A 233 -2.73 -16.55 -9.20
N SER A 234 -2.49 -16.07 -10.42
CA SER A 234 -3.52 -15.37 -11.19
C SER A 234 -4.59 -16.31 -11.74
N ALA A 235 -4.22 -17.54 -12.12
CA ALA A 235 -5.20 -18.56 -12.54
C ALA A 235 -6.15 -18.94 -11.41
N ALA A 236 -5.68 -18.96 -10.17
CA ALA A 236 -6.51 -19.24 -8.99
C ALA A 236 -7.48 -18.09 -8.68
N GLY A 237 -7.08 -16.85 -8.91
CA GLY A 237 -7.81 -15.65 -8.56
C GLY A 237 -8.57 -15.00 -9.71
N ASN A 238 -7.88 -14.62 -10.76
CA ASN A 238 -8.43 -13.77 -11.82
C ASN A 238 -9.45 -14.48 -12.71
N MET A 239 -10.28 -13.70 -13.38
CA MET A 239 -11.11 -14.21 -14.48
C MET A 239 -10.21 -14.75 -15.60
N PRO A 240 -10.67 -15.78 -16.36
CA PRO A 240 -9.85 -16.41 -17.42
C PRO A 240 -9.63 -15.45 -18.60
N GLY A 241 -8.46 -15.52 -19.18
CA GLY A 241 -8.08 -14.83 -20.42
C GLY A 241 -7.08 -13.68 -20.23
N PRO A 242 -6.37 -13.31 -21.30
CA PRO A 242 -5.24 -12.37 -21.24
C PRO A 242 -5.66 -10.94 -20.85
N LYS A 243 -6.91 -10.57 -21.03
CA LYS A 243 -7.46 -9.26 -20.63
C LYS A 243 -7.43 -9.07 -19.11
N TRP A 244 -7.52 -10.14 -18.34
CA TRP A 244 -7.64 -10.08 -16.88
C TRP A 244 -6.28 -10.18 -16.17
N ARG A 245 -5.23 -9.72 -16.81
CA ARG A 245 -3.89 -9.61 -16.22
C ARG A 245 -3.74 -8.24 -15.57
N THR A 246 -3.67 -8.22 -14.26
CA THR A 246 -3.50 -7.00 -13.49
C THR A 246 -2.05 -6.57 -13.50
N GLU A 247 -1.81 -5.33 -13.89
CA GLU A 247 -0.50 -4.68 -13.84
C GLU A 247 -0.49 -3.59 -12.76
N MET A 248 0.70 -3.13 -12.37
CA MET A 248 0.89 -2.19 -11.28
C MET A 248 0.09 -0.89 -11.44
N HIS A 249 0.06 -0.35 -12.66
CA HIS A 249 -0.63 0.91 -12.95
C HIS A 249 -2.15 0.84 -12.71
N HIS A 250 -2.81 -0.31 -12.94
CA HIS A 250 -4.25 -0.45 -12.66
C HIS A 250 -4.58 -0.17 -11.19
N ILE A 251 -3.70 -0.62 -10.29
CA ILE A 251 -3.87 -0.38 -8.86
C ILE A 251 -3.55 1.07 -8.51
N THR A 252 -2.47 1.58 -9.09
CA THR A 252 -2.02 2.96 -8.87
C THR A 252 -3.09 3.96 -9.32
N ASP A 253 -3.73 3.75 -10.47
CA ASP A 253 -4.80 4.61 -10.98
C ASP A 253 -5.99 4.66 -10.00
N ALA A 254 -6.35 3.50 -9.41
CA ALA A 254 -7.41 3.43 -8.40
C ALA A 254 -7.03 4.17 -7.10
N VAL A 255 -5.76 4.07 -6.66
CA VAL A 255 -5.26 4.80 -5.49
C VAL A 255 -5.31 6.30 -5.74
N LEU A 256 -4.82 6.78 -6.87
CA LEU A 256 -4.88 8.20 -7.23
C LEU A 256 -6.31 8.70 -7.33
N PHE A 257 -7.22 7.91 -7.92
CA PHE A 257 -8.65 8.26 -7.99
C PHE A 257 -9.24 8.46 -6.59
N LEU A 258 -9.04 7.52 -5.67
CA LEU A 258 -9.56 7.63 -4.30
C LEU A 258 -8.90 8.75 -3.48
N ALA A 259 -7.68 9.12 -3.81
CA ALA A 259 -6.95 10.25 -3.20
C ALA A 259 -7.34 11.62 -3.79
N SER A 260 -7.98 11.64 -4.95
CA SER A 260 -8.34 12.87 -5.67
C SER A 260 -9.67 13.47 -5.21
N ASP A 261 -9.95 14.71 -5.63
CA ASP A 261 -11.25 15.37 -5.41
C ASP A 261 -12.40 14.68 -6.18
N ASN A 262 -12.08 13.84 -7.17
CA ASN A 262 -13.09 13.07 -7.91
C ASN A 262 -13.79 12.04 -7.02
N ALA A 263 -13.19 11.68 -5.87
CA ALA A 263 -13.72 10.74 -4.88
C ALA A 263 -14.20 11.42 -3.58
N ASP A 264 -14.50 12.71 -3.57
CA ASP A 264 -14.90 13.44 -2.35
C ASP A 264 -16.16 12.89 -1.67
N GLN A 265 -17.05 12.27 -2.41
CA GLN A 265 -18.27 11.66 -1.88
C GLN A 265 -18.14 10.15 -1.65
N ILE A 266 -16.90 9.60 -1.73
CA ILE A 266 -16.61 8.18 -1.50
C ILE A 266 -15.84 8.05 -0.20
N THR A 267 -16.40 7.36 0.79
CA THR A 267 -15.74 7.01 2.04
C THR A 267 -16.26 5.68 2.57
N GLY A 268 -15.43 4.90 3.25
CA GLY A 268 -15.75 3.57 3.76
C GLY A 268 -15.82 2.48 2.68
N HIS A 269 -15.41 2.79 1.44
CA HIS A 269 -15.51 1.88 0.31
C HIS A 269 -14.25 1.04 0.12
N VAL A 270 -14.44 -0.21 -0.31
CA VAL A 270 -13.37 -1.09 -0.78
C VAL A 270 -13.50 -1.24 -2.29
N LEU A 271 -12.64 -0.53 -3.03
CA LEU A 271 -12.59 -0.59 -4.48
C LEU A 271 -11.77 -1.82 -4.91
N ARG A 272 -12.46 -2.82 -5.44
CA ARG A 272 -11.80 -4.03 -5.95
C ARG A 272 -11.21 -3.78 -7.33
N VAL A 273 -9.89 -3.95 -7.44
CA VAL A 273 -9.14 -3.97 -8.70
C VAL A 273 -8.54 -5.37 -8.84
N ASP A 274 -9.41 -6.34 -8.87
CA ASP A 274 -9.12 -7.75 -8.61
C ASP A 274 -9.31 -8.65 -9.84
N ALA A 275 -9.44 -8.08 -11.04
CA ALA A 275 -9.65 -8.81 -12.28
C ALA A 275 -10.79 -9.85 -12.18
N GLY A 276 -11.82 -9.54 -11.39
CA GLY A 276 -13.00 -10.39 -11.19
C GLY A 276 -12.82 -11.54 -10.19
N GLN A 277 -11.74 -11.54 -9.40
CA GLN A 277 -11.51 -12.56 -8.37
C GLN A 277 -12.69 -12.69 -7.40
N GLY A 278 -13.21 -11.58 -6.92
CA GLY A 278 -14.32 -11.55 -5.98
C GLY A 278 -15.71 -11.82 -6.60
N ALA A 279 -15.78 -12.06 -7.90
CA ALA A 279 -17.00 -12.38 -8.63
C ALA A 279 -17.18 -13.89 -8.91
N LYS A 280 -16.22 -14.73 -8.48
CA LYS A 280 -16.26 -16.19 -8.65
C LYS A 280 -17.06 -16.87 -7.52
#